data_6117426e97e9a010c6dc4dbd2225c642
#
_entry.id   6117426e97e9a010c6dc4dbd2225c642
#
_cell.length_a   1.000
_cell.length_b   1.000
_cell.length_c   1.000
_cell.angle_alpha   90.00
_cell.angle_beta   90.00
_cell.angle_gamma   90.00
#
_symmetry.space_group_name_H-M   'P 1'
#
loop_
_entity.id
_entity.type
_entity.pdbx_description
1 polymer ?
#
loop_
_entity_poly.entity_id
_entity_poly.type
_entity_poly.pdbx_seq_one_letter_code
_entity_poly.pdbx_strand_id
1 'polypeptide(L)'
;MGKVAMNTDFFARVGWTWCMAFILSASAWAQTVADVQLAVLQYRGGGDWYANPTAVPNLVRYCNEEMGMRLSEDVPYVDVGSPDLFNHPWIHMTGHGNVVFSAREADQLRTYLESGGFLHISDNYGMDPFVRAAMAKVFPDQTWVEVPFDHPVYHQQFDFADGLPKIHEHDDLPARGFGLFVDGRLVCFYDHECDLGDGWEDYQVHRDSAEVREAALRMGANLIRYAMGGADGL
;
A
#
# COMPACT_ATOMS: atom_id res chain seq x y z
N MET A 1 49.05 -91.90 33.09
CA MET A 1 48.89 -91.17 34.39
C MET A 1 48.96 -89.69 33.98
N GLY A 2 48.03 -88.93 33.99
CA GLY A 2 47.04 -88.58 34.89
C GLY A 2 46.79 -87.12 34.77
N LYS A 3 45.53 -86.85 34.62
CA LYS A 3 44.81 -85.63 35.09
C LYS A 3 45.02 -84.33 34.35
N VAL A 4 44.04 -83.89 33.62
CA VAL A 4 42.76 -83.21 33.97
C VAL A 4 42.91 -81.83 34.60
N ALA A 5 42.35 -80.90 33.99
CA ALA A 5 41.37 -79.95 34.49
C ALA A 5 41.46 -78.69 33.68
N MET A 6 40.46 -78.37 33.03
CA MET A 6 39.22 -77.69 33.44
C MET A 6 39.31 -76.19 33.22
N ASN A 7 38.78 -75.80 32.18
CA ASN A 7 37.68 -74.89 31.94
C ASN A 7 37.43 -73.76 32.95
N THR A 8 37.46 -72.53 32.50
CA THR A 8 36.63 -71.49 33.10
C THR A 8 36.21 -70.48 31.98
N ASP A 9 34.94 -70.41 31.93
CA ASP A 9 34.16 -69.55 31.07
C ASP A 9 34.52 -68.06 31.18
N PHE A 10 34.69 -67.45 30.08
CA PHE A 10 34.75 -66.00 30.00
C PHE A 10 33.46 -65.47 29.40
N PHE A 11 32.53 -65.06 30.24
CA PHE A 11 31.29 -64.36 29.87
C PHE A 11 31.63 -62.98 29.35
N ALA A 12 31.49 -62.81 28.04
CA ALA A 12 31.51 -61.49 27.42
C ALA A 12 30.18 -60.78 27.71
N ARG A 13 30.20 -59.80 28.55
CA ARG A 13 29.10 -58.88 28.78
C ARG A 13 29.03 -57.91 27.58
N VAL A 14 28.04 -58.12 26.68
CA VAL A 14 27.67 -57.17 25.67
C VAL A 14 26.84 -56.06 26.33
N GLY A 15 27.46 -54.92 26.55
CA GLY A 15 26.80 -53.72 27.01
C GLY A 15 26.05 -53.08 25.85
N TRP A 16 24.74 -53.13 25.87
CA TRP A 16 23.88 -52.37 24.95
C TRP A 16 23.82 -50.94 25.45
N THR A 17 24.59 -50.05 24.78
CA THR A 17 24.51 -48.63 24.96
C THR A 17 23.34 -48.13 24.14
N TRP A 18 22.22 -47.78 24.79
CA TRP A 18 21.10 -47.10 24.16
C TRP A 18 21.52 -45.64 23.91
N CYS A 19 21.88 -45.28 22.68
CA CYS A 19 21.93 -43.88 22.24
C CYS A 19 20.50 -43.37 22.06
N MET A 20 19.98 -42.70 23.09
CA MET A 20 18.79 -41.87 22.91
C MET A 20 19.17 -40.66 22.04
N ALA A 21 18.84 -40.72 20.76
CA ALA A 21 18.86 -39.55 19.89
C ALA A 21 17.68 -38.64 20.29
N PHE A 22 17.96 -37.57 21.01
CA PHE A 22 17.03 -36.48 21.20
C PHE A 22 16.87 -35.75 19.85
N ILE A 23 15.82 -36.08 19.14
CA ILE A 23 15.36 -35.27 17.99
C ILE A 23 14.75 -34.01 18.58
N LEU A 24 15.54 -32.93 18.67
CA LEU A 24 15.05 -31.59 18.87
C LEU A 24 14.27 -31.18 17.60
N SER A 25 12.96 -31.42 17.62
CA SER A 25 12.06 -30.81 16.66
C SER A 25 12.06 -29.30 16.94
N ALA A 26 12.90 -28.58 16.23
CA ALA A 26 12.80 -27.12 16.12
C ALA A 26 11.48 -26.83 15.39
N SER A 27 10.42 -26.55 16.15
CA SER A 27 9.23 -25.92 15.62
C SER A 27 9.65 -24.54 15.14
N ALA A 28 9.93 -24.44 13.84
CA ALA A 28 10.06 -23.14 13.21
C ALA A 28 8.68 -22.46 13.36
N TRP A 29 8.58 -21.55 14.30
CA TRP A 29 7.50 -20.60 14.35
C TRP A 29 7.66 -19.75 13.09
N ALA A 30 6.93 -20.08 12.03
CA ALA A 30 6.74 -19.18 10.93
C ALA A 30 6.05 -17.94 11.52
N GLN A 31 6.79 -16.89 11.78
CA GLN A 31 6.20 -15.58 12.03
C GLN A 31 5.40 -15.26 10.78
N THR A 32 4.09 -15.32 10.88
CA THR A 32 3.21 -14.75 9.87
C THR A 32 3.48 -13.25 9.89
N VAL A 33 4.22 -12.77 8.91
CA VAL A 33 4.35 -11.33 8.67
C VAL A 33 2.92 -10.84 8.46
N ALA A 34 2.47 -9.89 9.28
CA ALA A 34 1.14 -9.30 9.12
C ALA A 34 1.06 -8.67 7.74
N ASP A 35 -0.06 -8.86 7.07
CA ASP A 35 -0.28 -8.25 5.78
C ASP A 35 -0.36 -6.72 5.96
N VAL A 36 0.21 -5.97 5.01
CA VAL A 36 0.15 -4.51 5.02
C VAL A 36 -1.28 -4.09 4.71
N GLN A 37 -1.86 -3.25 5.56
CA GLN A 37 -3.22 -2.77 5.39
C GLN A 37 -3.23 -1.34 4.85
N LEU A 38 -3.89 -1.14 3.72
CA LEU A 38 -4.19 0.16 3.14
C LEU A 38 -5.51 0.69 3.71
N ALA A 39 -5.78 2.00 3.59
CA ALA A 39 -7.02 2.58 4.10
C ALA A 39 -7.56 3.67 3.17
N VAL A 40 -8.85 3.98 3.32
CA VAL A 40 -9.51 5.14 2.70
C VAL A 40 -9.68 6.23 3.74
N LEU A 41 -9.32 7.46 3.40
CA LEU A 41 -9.36 8.60 4.30
C LEU A 41 -10.79 9.13 4.43
N GLN A 42 -11.31 9.15 5.65
CA GLN A 42 -12.54 9.82 6.00
C GLN A 42 -12.26 11.26 6.43
N TYR A 43 -12.86 12.23 5.72
CA TYR A 43 -12.70 13.65 5.97
C TYR A 43 -14.05 14.34 6.19
N ARG A 44 -14.02 15.59 6.60
CA ARG A 44 -15.20 16.43 6.83
C ARG A 44 -15.39 17.45 5.72
N GLY A 45 -16.53 18.12 5.72
CA GLY A 45 -16.83 19.21 4.78
C GLY A 45 -18.04 18.92 3.89
N GLY A 46 -18.56 17.70 3.91
CA GLY A 46 -19.72 17.29 3.12
C GLY A 46 -19.38 16.71 1.75
N GLY A 47 -18.11 16.58 1.41
CA GLY A 47 -17.70 15.75 0.27
C GLY A 47 -17.91 14.27 0.58
N ASP A 48 -18.10 13.48 -0.45
CA ASP A 48 -18.45 12.06 -0.37
C ASP A 48 -17.20 11.15 -0.36
N TRP A 49 -16.38 11.27 0.69
CA TRP A 49 -15.17 10.47 0.91
C TRP A 49 -15.39 8.95 0.76
N TYR A 50 -16.64 8.51 0.82
CA TYR A 50 -17.08 7.12 0.66
C TYR A 50 -17.41 6.75 -0.80
N ALA A 51 -17.19 7.66 -1.75
CA ALA A 51 -17.25 7.34 -3.16
C ALA A 51 -16.26 6.22 -3.51
N ASN A 52 -16.54 5.49 -4.56
CA ASN A 52 -15.67 4.42 -5.08
C ASN A 52 -15.37 3.30 -4.07
N PRO A 53 -16.39 2.68 -3.46
CA PRO A 53 -16.19 1.72 -2.37
C PRO A 53 -15.48 0.43 -2.79
N THR A 54 -15.46 0.07 -4.06
CA THR A 54 -14.76 -1.12 -4.56
C THR A 54 -13.36 -0.82 -5.12
N ALA A 55 -13.00 0.46 -5.28
CA ALA A 55 -11.76 0.90 -5.90
C ALA A 55 -10.50 0.34 -5.20
N VAL A 56 -10.28 0.69 -3.93
CA VAL A 56 -9.08 0.22 -3.21
C VAL A 56 -9.08 -1.29 -2.98
N PRO A 57 -10.20 -1.95 -2.63
CA PRO A 57 -10.26 -3.42 -2.60
C PRO A 57 -9.85 -4.10 -3.93
N ASN A 58 -10.28 -3.57 -5.07
CA ASN A 58 -9.87 -4.10 -6.38
C ASN A 58 -8.38 -3.86 -6.65
N LEU A 59 -7.87 -2.68 -6.32
CA LEU A 59 -6.45 -2.36 -6.46
C LEU A 59 -5.58 -3.25 -5.57
N VAL A 60 -5.98 -3.51 -4.32
CA VAL A 60 -5.31 -4.46 -3.40
C VAL A 60 -5.24 -5.84 -4.02
N ARG A 61 -6.36 -6.35 -4.52
CA ARG A 61 -6.41 -7.67 -5.18
C ARG A 61 -5.48 -7.72 -6.38
N TYR A 62 -5.52 -6.69 -7.23
CA TYR A 62 -4.64 -6.57 -8.39
C TYR A 62 -3.15 -6.61 -7.97
N CYS A 63 -2.74 -5.86 -6.96
CA CYS A 63 -1.37 -5.86 -6.47
C CYS A 63 -0.94 -7.22 -5.90
N ASN A 64 -1.84 -7.91 -5.20
CA ASN A 64 -1.55 -9.24 -4.67
C ASN A 64 -1.39 -10.27 -5.80
N GLU A 65 -2.25 -10.22 -6.80
CA GLU A 65 -2.25 -11.17 -7.93
C GLU A 65 -1.09 -10.91 -8.90
N GLU A 66 -0.90 -9.66 -9.33
CA GLU A 66 0.04 -9.31 -10.40
C GLU A 66 1.46 -9.02 -9.91
N MET A 67 1.61 -8.57 -8.66
CA MET A 67 2.91 -8.20 -8.10
C MET A 67 3.36 -9.11 -6.96
N GLY A 68 2.54 -10.07 -6.55
CA GLY A 68 2.83 -10.95 -5.42
C GLY A 68 2.98 -10.21 -4.09
N MET A 69 2.34 -9.05 -3.95
CA MET A 69 2.33 -8.30 -2.70
C MET A 69 1.50 -9.02 -1.63
N ARG A 70 1.71 -8.65 -0.37
CA ARG A 70 0.96 -9.17 0.77
C ARG A 70 0.18 -8.03 1.42
N LEU A 71 -0.84 -7.55 0.73
CA LEU A 71 -1.75 -6.54 1.20
C LEU A 71 -3.00 -7.20 1.80
N SER A 72 -3.49 -6.65 2.90
CA SER A 72 -4.77 -7.07 3.48
C SER A 72 -5.92 -6.70 2.55
N GLU A 73 -6.82 -7.64 2.29
CA GLU A 73 -8.06 -7.37 1.53
C GLU A 73 -9.09 -6.58 2.34
N ASP A 74 -8.90 -6.48 3.67
CA ASP A 74 -9.68 -5.60 4.53
C ASP A 74 -9.14 -4.17 4.42
N VAL A 75 -9.94 -3.29 3.82
CA VAL A 75 -9.59 -1.88 3.58
C VAL A 75 -10.52 -1.00 4.45
N PRO A 76 -10.06 -0.58 5.63
CA PRO A 76 -10.86 0.25 6.52
C PRO A 76 -10.96 1.70 6.05
N TYR A 77 -11.99 2.38 6.55
CA TYR A 77 -12.05 3.83 6.54
C TYR A 77 -11.38 4.37 7.81
N VAL A 78 -10.51 5.36 7.66
CA VAL A 78 -9.79 5.98 8.76
C VAL A 78 -10.06 7.49 8.80
N ASP A 79 -10.51 8.00 9.94
CA ASP A 79 -10.69 9.45 10.17
C ASP A 79 -9.32 10.14 10.20
N VAL A 80 -9.19 11.27 9.50
CA VAL A 80 -7.93 12.04 9.44
C VAL A 80 -7.44 12.46 10.83
N GLY A 81 -8.33 12.60 11.80
CA GLY A 81 -8.01 12.93 13.20
C GLY A 81 -7.74 11.70 14.09
N SER A 82 -7.85 10.47 13.57
CA SER A 82 -7.59 9.24 14.32
C SER A 82 -6.10 8.90 14.41
N PRO A 83 -5.58 8.47 15.56
CA PRO A 83 -4.23 7.91 15.65
C PRO A 83 -4.06 6.63 14.80
N ASP A 84 -5.15 5.96 14.43
CA ASP A 84 -5.10 4.77 13.59
C ASP A 84 -4.55 5.06 12.19
N LEU A 85 -4.55 6.33 11.76
CA LEU A 85 -3.93 6.78 10.51
C LEU A 85 -2.50 6.24 10.35
N PHE A 86 -1.74 6.19 11.44
CA PHE A 86 -0.34 5.73 11.44
C PHE A 86 -0.16 4.21 11.28
N ASN A 87 -1.24 3.44 11.31
CA ASN A 87 -1.20 2.00 11.06
C ASN A 87 -1.21 1.67 9.57
N HIS A 88 -1.48 2.66 8.71
CA HIS A 88 -1.65 2.48 7.27
C HIS A 88 -0.55 3.25 6.51
N PRO A 89 0.41 2.57 5.88
CA PRO A 89 1.51 3.26 5.20
C PRO A 89 1.07 4.02 3.94
N TRP A 90 -0.10 3.66 3.40
CA TRP A 90 -0.70 4.29 2.24
C TRP A 90 -2.20 4.49 2.48
N ILE A 91 -2.68 5.69 2.23
CA ILE A 91 -4.09 6.07 2.35
C ILE A 91 -4.59 6.68 1.06
N HIS A 92 -5.83 6.37 0.73
CA HIS A 92 -6.54 6.90 -0.44
C HIS A 92 -7.58 7.91 -0.01
N MET A 93 -7.64 9.01 -0.73
CA MET A 93 -8.65 10.06 -0.55
C MET A 93 -9.32 10.32 -1.89
N THR A 94 -10.63 10.27 -1.92
CA THR A 94 -11.44 10.51 -3.11
C THR A 94 -12.73 11.23 -2.75
N GLY A 95 -13.50 11.64 -3.71
CA GLY A 95 -14.84 12.20 -3.57
C GLY A 95 -15.12 13.37 -4.50
N HIS A 96 -16.31 13.95 -4.32
CA HIS A 96 -16.74 15.17 -4.99
C HIS A 96 -16.86 16.31 -3.97
N GLY A 97 -16.46 17.51 -4.35
CA GLY A 97 -16.72 18.74 -3.57
C GLY A 97 -15.87 18.88 -2.31
N ASN A 98 -16.50 19.41 -1.27
CA ASN A 98 -15.81 20.10 -0.18
C ASN A 98 -15.06 19.19 0.78
N VAL A 99 -13.77 19.50 0.97
CA VAL A 99 -12.85 18.87 1.95
C VAL A 99 -12.49 19.88 3.02
N VAL A 100 -12.69 19.52 4.28
CA VAL A 100 -12.35 20.41 5.40
C VAL A 100 -11.51 19.66 6.43
N PHE A 101 -10.33 20.17 6.70
CA PHE A 101 -9.50 19.78 7.84
C PHE A 101 -9.51 20.89 8.91
N SER A 102 -9.72 20.52 10.16
CA SER A 102 -9.39 21.37 11.30
C SER A 102 -7.87 21.52 11.42
N ALA A 103 -7.40 22.47 12.22
CA ALA A 103 -5.97 22.66 12.46
C ALA A 103 -5.31 21.38 13.01
N ARG A 104 -5.97 20.71 13.97
CA ARG A 104 -5.49 19.45 14.55
C ARG A 104 -5.40 18.33 13.51
N GLU A 105 -6.40 18.17 12.67
CA GLU A 105 -6.40 17.16 11.59
C GLU A 105 -5.30 17.44 10.56
N ALA A 106 -5.10 18.71 10.22
CA ALA A 106 -4.01 19.10 9.31
C ALA A 106 -2.62 18.82 9.90
N ASP A 107 -2.41 19.14 11.19
CA ASP A 107 -1.15 18.83 11.89
C ASP A 107 -0.90 17.32 12.00
N GLN A 108 -1.95 16.54 12.25
CA GLN A 108 -1.84 15.08 12.31
C GLN A 108 -1.51 14.48 10.95
N LEU A 109 -2.19 14.92 9.89
CA LEU A 109 -1.91 14.45 8.53
C LEU A 109 -0.49 14.83 8.10
N ARG A 110 -0.02 16.04 8.44
CA ARG A 110 1.38 16.45 8.24
C ARG A 110 2.34 15.48 8.92
N THR A 111 2.13 15.23 10.21
CA THR A 111 2.97 14.32 10.99
C THR A 111 2.99 12.91 10.37
N TYR A 112 1.85 12.41 9.92
CA TYR A 112 1.75 11.14 9.22
C TYR A 112 2.60 11.11 7.95
N LEU A 113 2.49 12.13 7.10
CA LEU A 113 3.22 12.23 5.84
C LEU A 113 4.74 12.39 6.07
N GLU A 114 5.14 13.19 7.06
CA GLU A 114 6.54 13.37 7.44
C GLU A 114 7.16 12.11 8.05
N SER A 115 6.34 11.27 8.72
CA SER A 115 6.79 10.02 9.37
C SER A 115 6.93 8.83 8.42
N GLY A 116 6.70 9.01 7.12
CA GLY A 116 6.82 7.93 6.14
C GLY A 116 5.51 7.53 5.47
N GLY A 117 4.36 8.02 5.93
CA GLY A 117 3.07 7.79 5.28
C GLY A 117 3.01 8.36 3.87
N PHE A 118 2.05 7.87 3.11
CA PHE A 118 1.77 8.33 1.75
C PHE A 118 0.27 8.56 1.55
N LEU A 119 -0.08 9.70 0.96
CA LEU A 119 -1.44 10.05 0.59
C LEU A 119 -1.60 10.05 -0.93
N HIS A 120 -2.53 9.25 -1.43
CA HIS A 120 -3.02 9.35 -2.79
C HIS A 120 -4.37 10.08 -2.79
N ILE A 121 -4.52 11.08 -3.64
CA ILE A 121 -5.77 11.82 -3.84
C ILE A 121 -6.22 11.63 -5.27
N SER A 122 -7.48 11.20 -5.46
CA SER A 122 -8.12 11.07 -6.76
C SER A 122 -9.34 11.98 -6.81
N ASP A 123 -9.35 12.93 -7.75
CA ASP A 123 -10.46 13.86 -7.94
C ASP A 123 -11.53 13.21 -8.82
N ASN A 124 -12.69 12.95 -8.23
CA ASN A 124 -13.87 12.48 -8.97
C ASN A 124 -14.65 13.64 -9.62
N TYR A 125 -13.97 14.72 -9.92
CA TYR A 125 -14.48 15.97 -10.47
C TYR A 125 -15.04 16.97 -9.44
N GLY A 126 -14.47 18.16 -9.47
CA GLY A 126 -14.91 19.29 -8.64
C GLY A 126 -14.31 19.35 -7.23
N MET A 127 -13.40 18.47 -6.88
CA MET A 127 -12.73 18.43 -5.58
C MET A 127 -11.49 19.36 -5.53
N ASP A 128 -10.90 19.70 -6.67
CA ASP A 128 -9.61 20.41 -6.78
C ASP A 128 -9.49 21.67 -5.90
N PRO A 129 -10.39 22.67 -5.95
CA PRO A 129 -10.23 23.87 -5.12
C PRO A 129 -10.27 23.57 -3.62
N PHE A 130 -11.01 22.56 -3.19
CA PHE A 130 -11.14 22.17 -1.79
C PHE A 130 -9.92 21.38 -1.31
N VAL A 131 -9.42 20.45 -2.13
CA VAL A 131 -8.18 19.71 -1.85
C VAL A 131 -7.02 20.67 -1.69
N ARG A 132 -6.83 21.61 -2.62
CA ARG A 132 -5.74 22.58 -2.55
C ARG A 132 -5.83 23.44 -1.29
N ALA A 133 -7.04 23.91 -0.94
CA ALA A 133 -7.26 24.69 0.26
C ALA A 133 -7.05 23.88 1.56
N ALA A 134 -7.45 22.61 1.58
CA ALA A 134 -7.26 21.71 2.72
C ALA A 134 -5.77 21.36 2.91
N MET A 135 -5.08 21.00 1.83
CA MET A 135 -3.65 20.65 1.88
C MET A 135 -2.73 21.86 2.14
N ALA A 136 -3.16 23.08 1.80
CA ALA A 136 -2.43 24.31 2.21
C ALA A 136 -2.43 24.51 3.74
N LYS A 137 -3.34 23.87 4.49
CA LYS A 137 -3.26 23.84 5.97
C LYS A 137 -2.29 22.76 6.46
N VAL A 138 -2.18 21.67 5.71
CA VAL A 138 -1.23 20.59 6.02
C VAL A 138 0.20 21.09 5.79
N PHE A 139 0.47 21.68 4.64
CA PHE A 139 1.79 22.21 4.24
C PHE A 139 1.68 23.68 3.80
N PRO A 140 1.59 24.64 4.75
CA PRO A 140 1.37 26.04 4.42
C PRO A 140 2.51 26.69 3.62
N ASP A 141 3.71 26.17 3.72
CA ASP A 141 4.91 26.71 3.07
C ASP A 141 5.27 25.95 1.77
N GLN A 142 4.42 25.01 1.33
CA GLN A 142 4.65 24.23 0.11
C GLN A 142 3.62 24.57 -0.96
N THR A 143 4.02 24.38 -2.21
CA THR A 143 3.15 24.46 -3.37
C THR A 143 3.11 23.12 -4.08
N TRP A 144 1.98 22.82 -4.70
CA TRP A 144 1.86 21.66 -5.57
C TRP A 144 2.83 21.77 -6.75
N VAL A 145 3.56 20.70 -6.99
CA VAL A 145 4.49 20.55 -8.11
C VAL A 145 3.90 19.52 -9.06
N GLU A 146 3.80 19.85 -10.34
CA GLU A 146 3.49 18.83 -11.35
C GLU A 146 4.63 17.81 -11.38
N VAL A 147 4.29 16.55 -11.14
CA VAL A 147 5.28 15.46 -11.06
C VAL A 147 5.77 15.15 -12.48
N PRO A 148 7.07 15.35 -12.76
CA PRO A 148 7.59 15.14 -14.11
C PRO A 148 7.51 13.65 -14.49
N PHE A 149 7.35 13.37 -15.78
CA PHE A 149 7.11 12.00 -16.26
C PHE A 149 8.30 11.05 -16.06
N ASP A 150 9.50 11.58 -15.86
CA ASP A 150 10.69 10.79 -15.49
C ASP A 150 10.78 10.49 -13.97
N HIS A 151 9.82 10.96 -13.18
CA HIS A 151 9.80 10.68 -11.75
C HIS A 151 9.56 9.18 -11.49
N PRO A 152 10.28 8.57 -10.51
CA PRO A 152 10.18 7.13 -10.22
C PRO A 152 8.76 6.59 -9.98
N VAL A 153 7.81 7.42 -9.55
CA VAL A 153 6.42 6.99 -9.34
C VAL A 153 5.76 6.45 -10.61
N TYR A 154 6.19 6.92 -11.78
CA TYR A 154 5.68 6.45 -13.07
C TYR A 154 6.40 5.19 -13.60
N HIS A 155 7.50 4.77 -12.95
CA HIS A 155 8.40 3.72 -13.43
C HIS A 155 8.71 2.65 -12.38
N GLN A 156 7.71 2.26 -11.57
CA GLN A 156 7.91 1.22 -10.56
C GLN A 156 7.82 -0.18 -11.18
N GLN A 157 6.65 -0.76 -11.23
CA GLN A 157 6.37 -2.06 -11.84
C GLN A 157 6.00 -1.91 -13.32
N PHE A 158 5.32 -0.82 -13.64
CA PHE A 158 4.83 -0.52 -14.99
C PHE A 158 5.40 0.81 -15.46
N ASP A 159 5.62 0.93 -16.77
CA ASP A 159 6.19 2.13 -17.37
C ASP A 159 5.09 3.05 -17.91
N PHE A 160 5.07 4.29 -17.42
CA PHE A 160 4.16 5.37 -17.82
C PHE A 160 4.97 6.57 -18.33
N ALA A 161 5.74 6.37 -19.40
CA ALA A 161 6.64 7.40 -19.94
C ALA A 161 5.92 8.68 -20.40
N ASP A 162 4.64 8.56 -20.72
CA ASP A 162 3.78 9.70 -21.16
C ASP A 162 2.90 10.25 -20.02
N GLY A 163 3.15 9.82 -18.77
CA GLY A 163 2.41 10.25 -17.58
C GLY A 163 1.12 9.46 -17.31
N LEU A 164 0.18 10.08 -16.60
CA LEU A 164 -1.05 9.41 -16.17
C LEU A 164 -1.94 8.98 -17.33
N PRO A 165 -2.59 7.80 -17.24
CA PRO A 165 -3.67 7.46 -18.14
C PRO A 165 -4.88 8.38 -17.89
N LYS A 166 -5.58 8.78 -18.93
CA LYS A 166 -6.87 9.47 -18.81
C LYS A 166 -7.97 8.41 -18.71
N ILE A 167 -8.72 8.42 -17.61
CA ILE A 167 -9.81 7.47 -17.40
C ILE A 167 -11.12 8.06 -17.84
N HIS A 168 -11.49 9.23 -17.30
CA HIS A 168 -12.68 9.95 -17.71
C HIS A 168 -12.36 11.35 -18.23
N GLU A 169 -13.25 11.90 -19.05
CA GLU A 169 -13.16 13.25 -19.59
C GLU A 169 -14.11 14.18 -18.83
N HIS A 170 -13.60 15.32 -18.38
CA HIS A 170 -14.39 16.35 -17.72
C HIS A 170 -14.29 17.70 -18.43
N ASP A 171 -13.15 18.38 -18.30
CA ASP A 171 -12.96 19.75 -18.79
C ASP A 171 -12.05 19.82 -20.04
N ASP A 172 -11.93 18.73 -20.80
CA ASP A 172 -11.04 18.61 -21.98
C ASP A 172 -9.56 18.91 -21.63
N LEU A 173 -9.16 18.73 -20.37
CA LEU A 173 -7.79 18.93 -19.91
C LEU A 173 -7.04 17.60 -19.84
N PRO A 174 -5.71 17.61 -20.04
CA PRO A 174 -4.91 16.40 -19.90
C PRO A 174 -4.87 15.94 -18.44
N ALA A 175 -4.79 14.61 -18.24
CA ALA A 175 -4.51 14.03 -16.94
C ALA A 175 -3.14 14.49 -16.43
N ARG A 176 -3.07 14.96 -15.18
CA ARG A 176 -1.85 15.47 -14.54
C ARG A 176 -1.68 14.91 -13.14
N GLY A 177 -0.46 14.51 -12.81
CA GLY A 177 -0.06 14.18 -11.45
C GLY A 177 0.56 15.38 -10.76
N PHE A 178 0.02 15.76 -9.59
CA PHE A 178 0.63 16.78 -8.74
C PHE A 178 1.18 16.14 -7.47
N GLY A 179 2.30 16.65 -6.96
CA GLY A 179 2.96 16.14 -5.77
C GLY A 179 3.21 17.19 -4.71
N LEU A 180 3.22 16.74 -3.44
CA LEU A 180 3.85 17.44 -2.33
C LEU A 180 5.04 16.61 -1.85
N PHE A 181 6.14 17.29 -1.50
CA PHE A 181 7.41 16.65 -1.22
C PHE A 181 7.92 17.04 0.17
N VAL A 182 8.46 16.07 0.91
CA VAL A 182 9.15 16.30 2.17
C VAL A 182 10.54 15.68 2.05
N ASP A 183 11.58 16.48 2.24
CA ASP A 183 13.00 16.09 2.13
C ASP A 183 13.31 15.34 0.82
N GLY A 184 12.69 15.77 -0.28
CA GLY A 184 12.85 15.17 -1.60
C GLY A 184 12.01 13.91 -1.86
N ARG A 185 11.29 13.39 -0.86
CA ARG A 185 10.36 12.28 -1.00
C ARG A 185 8.98 12.79 -1.39
N LEU A 186 8.38 12.25 -2.44
CA LEU A 186 6.97 12.47 -2.75
C LEU A 186 6.12 11.81 -1.66
N VAL A 187 5.37 12.62 -0.92
CA VAL A 187 4.54 12.16 0.22
C VAL A 187 3.05 12.19 -0.08
N CYS A 188 2.66 13.00 -1.05
CA CYS A 188 1.28 13.08 -1.50
C CYS A 188 1.28 13.15 -3.03
N PHE A 189 0.50 12.28 -3.66
CA PHE A 189 0.26 12.29 -5.10
C PHE A 189 -1.22 12.55 -5.36
N TYR A 190 -1.50 13.54 -6.18
CA TYR A 190 -2.84 13.95 -6.56
C TYR A 190 -3.02 13.78 -8.08
N ASP A 191 -3.87 12.87 -8.48
CA ASP A 191 -4.30 12.75 -9.87
C ASP A 191 -5.44 13.73 -10.15
N HIS A 192 -5.20 14.63 -11.08
CA HIS A 192 -6.13 15.67 -11.50
C HIS A 192 -6.54 15.44 -12.96
N GLU A 193 -7.82 15.54 -13.25
CA GLU A 193 -8.37 15.26 -14.58
C GLU A 193 -8.06 13.84 -15.09
N CYS A 194 -7.98 12.87 -14.18
CA CYS A 194 -7.55 11.52 -14.46
C CYS A 194 -8.58 10.46 -14.05
N ASP A 195 -9.10 10.56 -12.82
CA ASP A 195 -10.07 9.63 -12.21
C ASP A 195 -9.52 8.20 -12.04
N LEU A 196 -8.29 8.07 -11.53
CA LEU A 196 -7.72 6.73 -11.27
C LEU A 196 -8.63 5.88 -10.38
N GLY A 197 -9.23 6.50 -9.36
CA GLY A 197 -10.13 5.82 -8.43
C GLY A 197 -11.32 5.18 -9.12
N ASP A 198 -11.92 5.86 -10.09
CA ASP A 198 -13.03 5.35 -10.89
C ASP A 198 -12.62 4.15 -11.74
N GLY A 199 -11.41 4.21 -12.33
CA GLY A 199 -10.86 3.12 -13.12
C GLY A 199 -10.58 1.85 -12.30
N TRP A 200 -10.48 1.94 -10.96
CA TRP A 200 -10.32 0.77 -10.09
C TRP A 200 -11.65 0.15 -9.67
N GLU A 201 -12.78 0.86 -9.84
CA GLU A 201 -14.11 0.38 -9.47
C GLU A 201 -14.50 -0.90 -10.22
N ASP A 202 -15.53 -1.58 -9.72
CA ASP A 202 -16.15 -2.68 -10.42
C ASP A 202 -16.68 -2.25 -11.80
N TYR A 203 -16.50 -3.11 -12.81
CA TYR A 203 -16.91 -2.83 -14.19
C TYR A 203 -18.33 -2.26 -14.32
N GLN A 204 -19.28 -2.72 -13.50
CA GLN A 204 -20.69 -2.31 -13.58
C GLN A 204 -20.90 -0.84 -13.23
N VAL A 205 -19.95 -0.19 -12.52
CA VAL A 205 -20.09 1.18 -12.06
C VAL A 205 -19.95 2.15 -13.22
N HIS A 206 -18.82 2.14 -13.90
CA HIS A 206 -18.50 3.08 -14.98
C HIS A 206 -18.56 2.44 -16.38
N ARG A 207 -18.43 1.11 -16.47
CA ARG A 207 -18.41 0.34 -17.70
C ARG A 207 -17.22 0.64 -18.60
N ASP A 208 -16.14 1.07 -18.01
CA ASP A 208 -14.90 1.31 -18.71
C ASP A 208 -14.37 0.07 -19.41
N SER A 209 -13.68 0.24 -20.52
CA SER A 209 -13.07 -0.87 -21.22
C SER A 209 -12.01 -1.58 -20.34
N ALA A 210 -11.72 -2.83 -20.67
CA ALA A 210 -10.71 -3.59 -19.94
C ALA A 210 -9.34 -2.89 -20.00
N GLU A 211 -9.02 -2.25 -21.12
CA GLU A 211 -7.76 -1.54 -21.34
C GLU A 211 -7.66 -0.30 -20.44
N VAL A 212 -8.74 0.47 -20.30
CA VAL A 212 -8.79 1.67 -19.44
C VAL A 212 -8.64 1.27 -17.98
N ARG A 213 -9.39 0.26 -17.53
CA ARG A 213 -9.31 -0.26 -16.17
C ARG A 213 -7.93 -0.84 -15.85
N GLU A 214 -7.35 -1.58 -16.79
CA GLU A 214 -5.99 -2.14 -16.64
C GLU A 214 -4.96 -1.01 -16.50
N ALA A 215 -5.04 0.04 -17.30
CA ALA A 215 -4.13 1.19 -17.19
C ALA A 215 -4.27 1.88 -15.83
N ALA A 216 -5.49 2.09 -15.34
CA ALA A 216 -5.73 2.65 -14.01
C ALA A 216 -5.14 1.78 -12.90
N LEU A 217 -5.39 0.47 -12.91
CA LEU A 217 -4.87 -0.47 -11.91
C LEU A 217 -3.34 -0.54 -11.92
N ARG A 218 -2.71 -0.53 -13.09
CA ARG A 218 -1.25 -0.47 -13.23
C ARG A 218 -0.66 0.79 -12.62
N MET A 219 -1.27 1.94 -12.86
CA MET A 219 -0.79 3.19 -12.26
C MET A 219 -1.00 3.19 -10.74
N GLY A 220 -2.14 2.71 -10.25
CA GLY A 220 -2.37 2.52 -8.82
C GLY A 220 -1.35 1.58 -8.16
N ALA A 221 -0.99 0.50 -8.84
CA ALA A 221 0.04 -0.43 -8.38
C ALA A 221 1.42 0.24 -8.28
N ASN A 222 1.77 1.12 -9.23
CA ASN A 222 2.97 1.94 -9.15
C ASN A 222 2.96 2.88 -7.93
N LEU A 223 1.83 3.53 -7.65
CA LEU A 223 1.68 4.40 -6.48
C LEU A 223 1.90 3.63 -5.16
N ILE A 224 1.29 2.44 -5.03
CA ILE A 224 1.49 1.59 -3.86
C ILE A 224 2.94 1.14 -3.77
N ARG A 225 3.53 0.65 -4.85
CA ARG A 225 4.92 0.19 -4.88
C ARG A 225 5.89 1.29 -4.49
N TYR A 226 5.70 2.50 -5.03
CA TYR A 226 6.49 3.68 -4.68
C TYR A 226 6.40 4.00 -3.18
N ALA A 227 5.19 4.01 -2.63
CA ALA A 227 4.94 4.29 -1.22
C ALA A 227 5.59 3.26 -0.28
N MET A 228 5.73 2.02 -0.72
CA MET A 228 6.38 0.92 0.05
C MET A 228 7.90 0.89 -0.09
N GLY A 229 8.54 1.93 -0.65
CA GLY A 229 9.99 2.02 -0.77
C GLY A 229 10.56 1.61 -2.14
N GLY A 230 9.71 1.43 -3.14
CA GLY A 230 10.14 1.09 -4.50
C GLY A 230 10.84 -0.26 -4.62
N ALA A 231 11.66 -0.41 -5.66
CA ALA A 231 12.37 -1.66 -5.94
C ALA A 231 13.42 -2.07 -4.88
N ASP A 232 13.84 -1.13 -4.02
CA ASP A 232 14.93 -1.31 -3.05
C ASP A 232 14.42 -1.56 -1.61
N GLY A 233 13.10 -1.61 -1.38
CA GLY A 233 12.49 -1.54 -0.04
C GLY A 233 11.74 -2.78 0.48
N LEU A 234 11.69 -3.90 -0.24
CA LEU A 234 11.08 -5.17 0.21
C LEU A 234 11.93 -6.37 -0.18
#